data_ce6268a35b82190a3ea1a0106d9c7f25
#
_entry.id   ce6268a35b82190a3ea1a0106d9c7f25
#
_cell.length_a   1.000
_cell.length_b   1.000
_cell.length_c   1.000
_cell.angle_alpha   90.00
_cell.angle_beta   90.00
_cell.angle_gamma   90.00
#
_symmetry.space_group_name_H-M   'P 1'
#
loop_
_entity.id
_entity.type
_entity.pdbx_description
1 polymer ?
#
loop_
_entity_poly.entity_id
_entity_poly.type
_entity_poly.pdbx_seq_one_letter_code
_entity_poly.pdbx_strand_id
1 'polypeptide(L)'
;MESPWQGTGLDFALLEEWINTPSCLRTPVRFLACIAAVQALLDTSPRALQLVHADWLSETVSGDRGKRRFGELVVAEKARGGHPNVLDESRARRNRIMDWQALYLHTATLQADFTRLLRWVRENLVERGQEEHYTAAAINGYLGIDDAHAQIVPASLPADAASPRAAGVVRDSDTHSYTGIGAALHALAGNIIVMSVVPQSPAAAAGIEASDVVLAVDAQPVPGKSVPELVAMLRGDAGTEVSLRVKRQNRVFDTRLRRATVKLKNVLSSVRQDKDRSWGYLNIVGFNSESTCMDTRRELRALVEAGVDGILLDLRDNAGGLIDQAVCVADLFLEPGQLVLEIRNTQQSRHSTPLYSRHRALTQVPLVTLVNAATGSASEALAGAFQDHERSLIIGERTFGKGTIQMLRPWNDSGSIMLLHTVARMYTPAGRTAQLTGIEPDLRVMAQDGDPQPGRTILREEDIFPTALPSSGTRPGRRPYRHLDGIEACLESEGLAGSRRSQRLSSSAVRDYPRAVGYDVLHCLDTVGNGQ
;
A
#
# COMPACT_ATOMS: atom_id res chain seq x y z
N MET A 1 -1.98 -27.57 6.32
CA MET A 1 -0.74 -26.92 5.81
C MET A 1 0.09 -26.56 7.03
N GLU A 2 1.36 -26.93 7.01
CA GLU A 2 2.30 -26.55 8.06
C GLU A 2 2.47 -25.03 8.08
N SER A 3 2.65 -24.46 9.26
CA SER A 3 2.90 -23.02 9.40
C SER A 3 4.19 -22.64 8.67
N PRO A 4 4.26 -21.51 7.93
CA PRO A 4 5.49 -21.05 7.28
C PRO A 4 6.61 -20.74 8.29
N TRP A 5 6.27 -20.66 9.57
CA TRP A 5 7.20 -20.46 10.68
C TRP A 5 7.77 -21.73 11.26
N GLN A 6 7.23 -22.90 10.86
CA GLN A 6 7.67 -24.20 11.40
C GLN A 6 9.15 -24.46 11.10
N GLY A 7 9.92 -24.77 12.13
CA GLY A 7 11.35 -25.02 12.02
C GLY A 7 12.22 -23.75 11.90
N THR A 8 11.67 -22.56 12.10
CA THR A 8 12.46 -21.32 12.14
C THR A 8 13.26 -21.15 13.43
N GLY A 9 12.91 -21.90 14.48
CA GLY A 9 13.53 -21.82 15.80
C GLY A 9 13.10 -20.58 16.61
N LEU A 10 11.98 -19.94 16.24
CA LEU A 10 11.39 -18.87 17.06
C LEU A 10 10.84 -19.47 18.36
N ASP A 11 11.45 -19.11 19.47
CA ASP A 11 11.03 -19.55 20.81
C ASP A 11 10.18 -18.45 21.47
N PHE A 12 9.07 -18.87 22.10
CA PHE A 12 8.24 -17.97 22.93
C PHE A 12 9.03 -17.39 24.12
N ALA A 13 10.09 -18.05 24.57
CA ALA A 13 10.99 -17.54 25.60
C ALA A 13 11.65 -16.21 25.20
N LEU A 14 11.89 -15.98 23.91
CA LEU A 14 12.39 -14.68 23.42
C LEU A 14 11.44 -13.54 23.75
N LEU A 15 10.14 -13.78 23.72
CA LEU A 15 9.16 -12.76 24.10
C LEU A 15 9.21 -12.43 25.60
N GLU A 16 9.55 -13.40 26.45
CA GLU A 16 9.67 -13.19 27.89
C GLU A 16 10.84 -12.23 28.25
N GLU A 17 11.89 -12.21 27.41
CA GLU A 17 12.98 -11.24 27.54
C GLU A 17 12.56 -9.83 27.13
N TRP A 18 11.75 -9.71 26.09
CA TRP A 18 11.34 -8.42 25.51
C TRP A 18 10.12 -7.83 26.23
N ILE A 19 9.14 -8.69 26.51
CA ILE A 19 7.84 -8.31 27.05
C ILE A 19 7.77 -8.73 28.53
N ASN A 20 8.49 -8.00 29.37
CA ASN A 20 8.42 -8.15 30.81
C ASN A 20 8.11 -6.79 31.46
N THR A 21 7.55 -6.82 32.66
CA THR A 21 7.08 -5.61 33.33
C THR A 21 8.15 -4.52 33.47
N PRO A 22 9.39 -4.79 33.95
CA PRO A 22 10.43 -3.77 34.01
C PRO A 22 10.81 -3.16 32.66
N SER A 23 10.90 -3.99 31.61
CA SER A 23 11.29 -3.51 30.28
C SER A 23 10.19 -2.71 29.61
N CYS A 24 8.94 -3.14 29.71
CA CYS A 24 7.78 -2.50 29.10
C CYS A 24 7.44 -1.15 29.74
N LEU A 25 7.68 -0.98 31.02
CA LEU A 25 7.43 0.28 31.72
C LEU A 25 8.60 1.27 31.69
N ARG A 26 9.68 0.95 30.99
CA ARG A 26 10.90 1.78 30.98
C ARG A 26 10.75 3.08 30.19
N THR A 27 10.06 3.05 29.06
CA THR A 27 9.84 4.22 28.17
C THR A 27 8.47 4.15 27.52
N PRO A 28 7.88 5.31 27.09
CA PRO A 28 6.60 5.33 26.38
C PRO A 28 6.61 4.43 25.13
N VAL A 29 7.68 4.47 24.34
CA VAL A 29 7.81 3.67 23.10
C VAL A 29 7.81 2.17 23.41
N ARG A 30 8.57 1.73 24.44
CA ARG A 30 8.58 0.33 24.86
C ARG A 30 7.23 -0.11 25.41
N PHE A 31 6.57 0.74 26.18
CA PHE A 31 5.22 0.44 26.67
C PHE A 31 4.26 0.18 25.51
N LEU A 32 4.21 1.08 24.53
CA LEU A 32 3.37 0.91 23.35
C LEU A 32 3.75 -0.34 22.53
N ALA A 33 5.05 -0.63 22.39
CA ALA A 33 5.52 -1.82 21.69
C ALA A 33 5.07 -3.11 22.40
N CYS A 34 5.12 -3.17 23.73
CA CYS A 34 4.60 -4.30 24.51
C CYS A 34 3.07 -4.44 24.37
N ILE A 35 2.33 -3.34 24.42
CA ILE A 35 0.87 -3.34 24.18
C ILE A 35 0.56 -3.90 22.79
N ALA A 36 1.27 -3.43 21.75
CA ALA A 36 1.06 -3.88 20.38
C ALA A 36 1.42 -5.36 20.18
N ALA A 37 2.50 -5.82 20.80
CA ALA A 37 2.91 -7.22 20.78
C ALA A 37 1.86 -8.14 21.43
N VAL A 38 1.37 -7.79 22.62
CA VAL A 38 0.32 -8.56 23.29
C VAL A 38 -0.97 -8.52 22.50
N GLN A 39 -1.36 -7.37 21.94
CA GLN A 39 -2.55 -7.30 21.10
C GLN A 39 -2.43 -8.18 19.85
N ALA A 40 -1.25 -8.24 19.23
CA ALA A 40 -1.00 -9.14 18.10
C ALA A 40 -1.13 -10.62 18.48
N LEU A 41 -0.68 -11.01 19.69
CA LEU A 41 -0.93 -12.36 20.22
C LEU A 41 -2.43 -12.64 20.40
N LEU A 42 -3.18 -11.67 20.93
CA LEU A 42 -4.63 -11.82 21.12
C LEU A 42 -5.36 -11.88 19.77
N ASP A 43 -4.92 -11.12 18.77
CA ASP A 43 -5.49 -11.12 17.42
C ASP A 43 -5.20 -12.45 16.65
N THR A 44 -4.11 -13.15 16.99
CA THR A 44 -3.76 -14.45 16.43
C THR A 44 -4.66 -15.56 16.97
N SER A 45 -5.22 -15.38 18.19
CA SER A 45 -6.14 -16.35 18.78
C SER A 45 -7.48 -16.37 18.03
N PRO A 46 -8.13 -17.56 17.84
CA PRO A 46 -9.46 -17.65 17.28
C PRO A 46 -10.53 -16.98 18.14
N ARG A 47 -10.21 -16.62 19.38
CA ARG A 47 -11.09 -15.84 20.26
C ARG A 47 -10.97 -14.36 19.90
N ALA A 48 -12.11 -13.67 19.79
CA ALA A 48 -12.16 -12.23 19.58
C ALA A 48 -11.78 -11.48 20.88
N LEU A 49 -10.48 -11.40 21.19
CA LEU A 49 -9.95 -10.79 22.40
C LEU A 49 -9.32 -9.42 22.11
N GLN A 50 -9.31 -8.56 23.11
CA GLN A 50 -8.66 -7.25 23.08
C GLN A 50 -8.00 -6.92 24.41
N LEU A 51 -6.93 -6.13 24.38
CA LEU A 51 -6.28 -5.55 25.56
C LEU A 51 -6.83 -4.16 25.80
N VAL A 52 -7.28 -3.88 27.01
CA VAL A 52 -7.84 -2.58 27.43
C VAL A 52 -7.32 -2.18 28.80
N HIS A 53 -7.38 -0.90 29.14
CA HIS A 53 -7.16 -0.42 30.51
C HIS A 53 -8.39 -0.69 31.37
N ALA A 54 -8.18 -0.91 32.67
CA ALA A 54 -9.26 -1.25 33.59
C ALA A 54 -10.37 -0.19 33.65
N ASP A 55 -10.02 1.09 33.56
CA ASP A 55 -10.98 2.20 33.58
C ASP A 55 -11.82 2.33 32.31
N TRP A 56 -11.36 1.74 31.20
CA TRP A 56 -12.09 1.77 29.92
C TRP A 56 -13.13 0.65 29.80
N LEU A 57 -13.24 -0.21 30.83
CA LEU A 57 -14.16 -1.37 30.79
C LEU A 57 -15.64 -0.97 30.77
N SER A 58 -16.01 0.19 31.32
CA SER A 58 -17.40 0.64 31.41
C SER A 58 -17.98 1.06 30.06
N GLU A 59 -17.14 1.41 29.08
CA GLU A 59 -17.60 1.96 27.81
C GLU A 59 -17.68 0.93 26.67
N THR A 60 -16.94 -0.18 26.75
CA THR A 60 -16.73 -1.06 25.59
C THR A 60 -17.09 -2.53 25.79
N VAL A 61 -17.39 -2.99 27.01
CA VAL A 61 -17.53 -4.43 27.27
C VAL A 61 -18.77 -4.74 28.12
N SER A 62 -19.73 -5.43 27.52
CA SER A 62 -20.90 -5.96 28.25
C SER A 62 -20.57 -7.27 28.96
N GLY A 63 -20.66 -7.29 30.27
CA GLY A 63 -20.64 -8.50 31.09
C GLY A 63 -19.29 -8.85 31.73
N ASP A 64 -19.37 -9.54 32.87
CA ASP A 64 -18.21 -9.90 33.71
C ASP A 64 -17.53 -11.23 33.32
N ARG A 65 -18.15 -11.98 32.41
CA ARG A 65 -17.66 -13.29 31.99
C ARG A 65 -16.52 -13.15 30.98
N GLY A 66 -15.36 -13.71 31.30
CA GLY A 66 -14.21 -13.78 30.40
C GLY A 66 -13.16 -12.70 30.58
N LYS A 67 -13.30 -11.77 31.53
CA LYS A 67 -12.31 -10.74 31.82
C LYS A 67 -11.16 -11.29 32.67
N ARG A 68 -9.91 -10.97 32.28
CA ARG A 68 -8.70 -11.32 33.04
C ARG A 68 -7.87 -10.07 33.30
N ARG A 69 -7.61 -9.76 34.56
CA ARG A 69 -6.84 -8.60 35.00
C ARG A 69 -5.37 -8.94 35.29
N PHE A 70 -4.48 -8.06 34.84
CA PHE A 70 -3.03 -8.10 35.02
C PHE A 70 -2.56 -6.70 35.46
N GLY A 71 -2.82 -6.37 36.73
CA GLY A 71 -2.77 -4.99 37.20
C GLY A 71 -3.92 -4.18 36.59
N GLU A 72 -3.60 -3.08 35.93
CA GLU A 72 -4.57 -2.23 35.23
C GLU A 72 -4.83 -2.70 33.81
N LEU A 73 -4.04 -3.65 33.29
CA LEU A 73 -4.28 -4.28 31.99
C LEU A 73 -5.36 -5.36 32.13
N VAL A 74 -6.29 -5.39 31.18
CA VAL A 74 -7.39 -6.35 31.16
C VAL A 74 -7.51 -6.96 29.76
N VAL A 75 -7.54 -8.29 29.70
CA VAL A 75 -7.94 -9.03 28.50
C VAL A 75 -9.45 -9.26 28.55
N ALA A 76 -10.16 -8.82 27.54
CA ALA A 76 -11.61 -8.94 27.42
C ALA A 76 -12.02 -9.36 26.03
N GLU A 77 -13.22 -9.97 25.91
CA GLU A 77 -13.81 -10.26 24.58
C GLU A 77 -14.18 -8.94 23.88
N LYS A 78 -13.93 -8.87 22.57
CA LYS A 78 -14.40 -7.76 21.73
C LYS A 78 -15.94 -7.76 21.76
N ALA A 79 -16.55 -6.60 21.92
CA ALA A 79 -17.99 -6.48 21.81
C ALA A 79 -18.47 -7.05 20.47
N ARG A 80 -19.55 -7.86 20.50
CA ARG A 80 -20.21 -8.36 19.29
C ARG A 80 -20.92 -7.19 18.58
N GLY A 81 -20.16 -6.35 17.91
CA GLY A 81 -20.66 -5.34 16.98
C GLY A 81 -20.53 -5.83 15.55
N GLY A 82 -21.34 -5.32 14.63
CA GLY A 82 -21.16 -5.57 13.21
C GLY A 82 -19.70 -5.28 12.82
N HIS A 83 -19.14 -6.05 11.89
CA HIS A 83 -17.75 -5.86 11.44
C HIS A 83 -17.56 -4.42 10.95
N PRO A 84 -16.76 -3.58 11.63
CA PRO A 84 -16.49 -2.22 11.17
C PRO A 84 -15.84 -2.28 9.77
N ASN A 85 -15.96 -1.21 8.99
CA ASN A 85 -15.18 -1.14 7.77
C ASN A 85 -13.69 -0.95 8.13
N VAL A 86 -12.79 -1.28 7.18
CA VAL A 86 -11.34 -1.29 7.44
C VAL A 86 -10.82 0.09 7.84
N LEU A 87 -11.41 1.17 7.32
CA LEU A 87 -11.03 2.54 7.66
C LEU A 87 -11.39 2.89 9.11
N ASP A 88 -12.59 2.51 9.56
CA ASP A 88 -13.01 2.72 10.94
C ASP A 88 -12.15 1.92 11.93
N GLU A 89 -11.78 0.69 11.56
CA GLU A 89 -10.89 -0.16 12.36
C GLU A 89 -9.47 0.43 12.44
N SER A 90 -8.94 0.96 11.35
CA SER A 90 -7.63 1.63 11.31
C SER A 90 -7.65 2.90 12.18
N ARG A 91 -8.69 3.72 12.07
CA ARG A 91 -8.85 4.92 12.91
C ARG A 91 -8.98 4.56 14.39
N ALA A 92 -9.76 3.54 14.71
CA ALA A 92 -9.90 3.06 16.07
C ALA A 92 -8.56 2.53 16.64
N ARG A 93 -7.75 1.85 15.80
CA ARG A 93 -6.40 1.42 16.20
C ARG A 93 -5.48 2.61 16.49
N ARG A 94 -5.49 3.64 15.63
CA ARG A 94 -4.71 4.87 15.84
C ARG A 94 -5.12 5.56 17.14
N ASN A 95 -6.41 5.73 17.37
CA ASN A 95 -6.92 6.35 18.60
C ASN A 95 -6.49 5.55 19.83
N ARG A 96 -6.60 4.22 19.81
CA ARG A 96 -6.14 3.36 20.92
C ARG A 96 -4.64 3.52 21.20
N ILE A 97 -3.80 3.65 20.17
CA ILE A 97 -2.36 3.90 20.38
C ILE A 97 -2.16 5.24 21.07
N MET A 98 -2.87 6.29 20.66
CA MET A 98 -2.80 7.61 21.29
C MET A 98 -3.33 7.58 22.74
N ASP A 99 -4.42 6.86 23.00
CA ASP A 99 -4.99 6.70 24.35
C ASP A 99 -4.00 5.98 25.28
N TRP A 100 -3.35 4.90 24.83
CA TRP A 100 -2.31 4.20 25.57
C TRP A 100 -1.09 5.08 25.85
N GLN A 101 -0.69 5.89 24.85
CA GLN A 101 0.42 6.84 25.01
C GLN A 101 0.07 7.93 26.05
N ALA A 102 -1.12 8.49 25.96
CA ALA A 102 -1.60 9.49 26.92
C ALA A 102 -1.67 8.89 28.33
N LEU A 103 -2.20 7.68 28.47
CA LEU A 103 -2.25 6.98 29.74
C LEU A 103 -0.85 6.85 30.37
N TYR A 104 0.13 6.36 29.62
CA TYR A 104 1.51 6.21 30.10
C TYR A 104 2.11 7.56 30.57
N LEU A 105 1.86 8.64 29.82
CA LEU A 105 2.42 9.97 30.11
C LEU A 105 1.75 10.65 31.30
N HIS A 106 0.47 10.34 31.58
CA HIS A 106 -0.30 11.00 32.63
C HIS A 106 -0.42 10.18 33.92
N THR A 107 -0.04 8.90 33.92
CA THR A 107 -0.12 8.03 35.08
C THR A 107 1.25 7.95 35.78
N ALA A 108 1.38 8.49 37.00
CA ALA A 108 2.64 8.53 37.74
C ALA A 108 3.17 7.12 38.11
N THR A 109 2.28 6.14 38.24
CA THR A 109 2.61 4.73 38.54
C THR A 109 1.60 3.82 37.89
N LEU A 110 1.88 3.41 36.63
CA LEU A 110 1.04 2.44 35.94
C LEU A 110 1.25 1.03 36.52
N GLN A 111 0.20 0.45 37.09
CA GLN A 111 0.21 -0.92 37.60
C GLN A 111 -0.13 -1.93 36.51
N ALA A 112 0.85 -2.25 35.66
CA ALA A 112 0.72 -3.20 34.59
C ALA A 112 1.66 -4.39 34.81
N ASP A 113 1.14 -5.60 34.75
CA ASP A 113 1.91 -6.84 34.91
C ASP A 113 2.01 -7.59 33.61
N PHE A 114 2.91 -7.13 32.72
CA PHE A 114 3.17 -7.74 31.43
C PHE A 114 3.72 -9.16 31.54
N THR A 115 4.54 -9.44 32.57
CA THR A 115 5.12 -10.76 32.77
C THR A 115 4.04 -11.81 33.05
N ARG A 116 3.09 -11.48 33.93
CA ARG A 116 1.96 -12.38 34.22
C ARG A 116 0.99 -12.47 33.07
N LEU A 117 0.76 -11.38 32.36
CA LEU A 117 -0.08 -11.33 31.17
C LEU A 117 0.47 -12.24 30.07
N LEU A 118 1.76 -12.13 29.74
CA LEU A 118 2.39 -12.94 28.71
C LEU A 118 2.35 -14.44 29.05
N ARG A 119 2.63 -14.79 30.31
CA ARG A 119 2.52 -16.17 30.81
C ARG A 119 1.11 -16.72 30.64
N TRP A 120 0.10 -15.95 31.00
CA TRP A 120 -1.29 -16.35 30.83
C TRP A 120 -1.64 -16.55 29.34
N VAL A 121 -1.20 -15.66 28.43
CA VAL A 121 -1.39 -15.81 26.97
C VAL A 121 -0.78 -17.14 26.52
N ARG A 122 0.47 -17.43 26.91
CA ARG A 122 1.14 -18.69 26.55
C ARG A 122 0.35 -19.91 26.99
N GLU A 123 -0.10 -19.92 28.24
CA GLU A 123 -0.80 -21.07 28.83
C GLU A 123 -2.23 -21.29 28.30
N ASN A 124 -2.91 -20.22 27.88
CA ASN A 124 -4.35 -20.28 27.57
C ASN A 124 -4.72 -20.07 26.12
N LEU A 125 -3.82 -19.47 25.30
CA LEU A 125 -4.13 -19.10 23.94
C LEU A 125 -3.18 -19.71 22.90
N VAL A 126 -1.92 -20.00 23.27
CA VAL A 126 -0.96 -20.57 22.33
C VAL A 126 -1.22 -22.06 22.17
N GLU A 127 -1.59 -22.48 20.97
CA GLU A 127 -1.83 -23.87 20.65
C GLU A 127 -0.50 -24.62 20.46
N ARG A 128 -0.49 -25.92 20.80
CA ARG A 128 0.69 -26.77 20.63
C ARG A 128 1.12 -26.81 19.16
N GLY A 129 2.40 -26.58 18.91
CA GLY A 129 2.97 -26.55 17.56
C GLY A 129 2.69 -25.28 16.77
N GLN A 130 2.12 -24.24 17.42
CA GLN A 130 1.89 -22.91 16.85
C GLN A 130 2.74 -21.82 17.53
N GLU A 131 3.61 -22.19 18.47
CA GLU A 131 4.40 -21.23 19.27
C GLU A 131 5.20 -20.27 18.39
N GLU A 132 5.83 -20.76 17.33
CA GLU A 132 6.61 -19.94 16.38
C GLU A 132 5.72 -18.89 15.67
N HIS A 133 4.50 -19.26 15.31
CA HIS A 133 3.53 -18.36 14.67
C HIS A 133 3.09 -17.24 15.62
N TYR A 134 2.72 -17.56 16.86
CA TYR A 134 2.37 -16.58 17.87
C TYR A 134 3.55 -15.67 18.23
N THR A 135 4.75 -16.24 18.33
CA THR A 135 5.99 -15.49 18.59
C THR A 135 6.26 -14.49 17.47
N ALA A 136 6.15 -14.90 16.21
CA ALA A 136 6.33 -14.03 15.07
C ALA A 136 5.30 -12.88 15.05
N ALA A 137 4.03 -13.16 15.35
CA ALA A 137 2.99 -12.16 15.42
C ALA A 137 3.30 -11.10 16.49
N ALA A 138 3.74 -11.52 17.68
CA ALA A 138 4.12 -10.62 18.76
C ALA A 138 5.33 -9.75 18.40
N ILE A 139 6.37 -10.34 17.80
CA ILE A 139 7.55 -9.60 17.35
C ILE A 139 7.15 -8.56 16.32
N ASN A 140 6.32 -8.91 15.34
CA ASN A 140 5.84 -7.98 14.31
C ASN A 140 4.99 -6.86 14.92
N GLY A 141 4.14 -7.15 15.90
CA GLY A 141 3.40 -6.14 16.66
C GLY A 141 4.33 -5.17 17.39
N TYR A 142 5.38 -5.70 18.04
CA TYR A 142 6.39 -4.93 18.76
C TYR A 142 7.16 -3.99 17.83
N LEU A 143 7.71 -4.52 16.74
CA LEU A 143 8.51 -3.77 15.77
C LEU A 143 7.70 -2.67 15.08
N GLY A 144 6.43 -2.92 14.79
CA GLY A 144 5.55 -2.01 14.06
C GLY A 144 5.22 -0.70 14.79
N ILE A 145 5.61 -0.54 16.07
CA ILE A 145 5.44 0.73 16.80
C ILE A 145 6.55 1.73 16.46
N ASP A 146 7.79 1.26 16.32
CA ASP A 146 8.93 2.14 16.01
C ASP A 146 9.11 2.32 14.49
N ASP A 147 8.87 1.27 13.73
CA ASP A 147 8.87 1.26 12.27
C ASP A 147 7.64 0.51 11.75
N ALA A 148 6.66 1.24 11.25
CA ALA A 148 5.38 0.67 10.77
C ALA A 148 5.53 -0.38 9.66
N HIS A 149 6.67 -0.42 8.98
CA HIS A 149 7.00 -1.39 7.94
C HIS A 149 7.92 -2.51 8.43
N ALA A 150 8.43 -2.42 9.68
CA ALA A 150 9.30 -3.46 10.21
C ALA A 150 8.52 -4.74 10.50
N GLN A 151 9.04 -5.85 9.98
CA GLN A 151 8.52 -7.18 10.27
C GLN A 151 9.57 -8.25 10.07
N ILE A 152 9.46 -9.32 10.84
CA ILE A 152 10.20 -10.54 10.55
C ILE A 152 9.38 -11.43 9.61
N VAL A 153 10.09 -12.15 8.74
CA VAL A 153 9.50 -13.11 7.80
C VAL A 153 10.38 -14.37 7.70
N PRO A 154 9.81 -15.57 7.48
CA PRO A 154 10.62 -16.76 7.22
C PRO A 154 11.44 -16.59 5.93
N ALA A 155 12.69 -17.02 5.96
CA ALA A 155 13.56 -16.97 4.77
C ALA A 155 13.09 -17.90 3.63
N SER A 156 12.26 -18.90 3.96
CA SER A 156 11.61 -19.78 2.98
C SER A 156 10.56 -19.06 2.11
N LEU A 157 10.09 -17.88 2.56
CA LEU A 157 9.21 -17.06 1.74
C LEU A 157 10.03 -16.31 0.70
N PRO A 158 9.55 -16.22 -0.54
CA PRO A 158 10.16 -15.36 -1.56
C PRO A 158 10.30 -13.93 -1.04
N ALA A 159 11.40 -13.25 -1.37
CA ALA A 159 11.69 -11.89 -0.91
C ALA A 159 10.60 -10.87 -1.26
N ASP A 160 9.86 -11.13 -2.35
CA ASP A 160 8.70 -10.36 -2.77
C ASP A 160 7.44 -10.63 -1.90
N ALA A 161 7.33 -11.81 -1.27
CA ALA A 161 6.26 -12.08 -0.29
C ALA A 161 6.46 -11.30 1.03
N ALA A 162 7.68 -10.90 1.33
CA ALA A 162 8.01 -10.08 2.50
C ALA A 162 7.64 -8.60 2.32
N SER A 163 7.45 -8.14 1.09
CA SER A 163 6.96 -6.78 0.84
C SER A 163 5.47 -6.68 1.19
N PRO A 164 5.03 -5.71 2.00
CA PRO A 164 3.61 -5.50 2.28
C PRO A 164 2.73 -5.32 1.04
N ARG A 165 3.34 -5.12 -0.12
CA ARG A 165 2.68 -4.90 -1.42
C ARG A 165 2.79 -6.07 -2.39
N ALA A 166 3.66 -7.04 -2.12
CA ALA A 166 3.98 -8.12 -3.07
C ALA A 166 3.42 -9.49 -2.66
N ALA A 167 2.65 -9.57 -1.60
CA ALA A 167 2.10 -10.82 -1.07
C ALA A 167 1.06 -11.51 -1.99
N GLY A 168 1.16 -11.33 -3.26
CA GLY A 168 0.35 -12.03 -4.27
C GLY A 168 1.12 -12.41 -5.52
N VAL A 169 2.37 -11.97 -5.65
CA VAL A 169 3.19 -12.18 -6.85
C VAL A 169 4.45 -12.92 -6.47
N VAL A 170 4.42 -14.25 -6.50
CA VAL A 170 5.66 -15.06 -6.55
C VAL A 170 6.08 -15.15 -8.00
N ARG A 171 7.26 -14.66 -8.29
CA ARG A 171 7.89 -14.78 -9.61
C ARG A 171 8.42 -16.18 -9.81
N ASP A 172 8.01 -16.82 -10.88
CA ASP A 172 8.83 -17.78 -11.56
C ASP A 172 9.85 -16.98 -12.37
N SER A 173 11.13 -17.21 -12.17
CA SER A 173 12.24 -16.31 -12.59
C SER A 173 12.34 -16.05 -14.10
N ASP A 174 11.57 -16.76 -14.93
CA ASP A 174 11.65 -16.66 -16.40
C ASP A 174 10.32 -16.39 -17.12
N THR A 175 9.19 -16.40 -16.43
CA THR A 175 7.90 -16.11 -17.05
C THR A 175 7.18 -15.00 -16.27
N HIS A 176 6.83 -13.91 -16.94
CA HIS A 176 5.99 -12.82 -16.42
C HIS A 176 4.55 -13.31 -16.13
N SER A 177 4.43 -14.51 -15.56
CA SER A 177 3.15 -15.15 -15.27
C SER A 177 3.21 -15.98 -13.99
N TYR A 178 2.11 -16.06 -13.27
CA TYR A 178 1.93 -16.95 -12.12
C TYR A 178 0.54 -17.55 -12.15
N THR A 179 0.36 -18.70 -11.51
CA THR A 179 -0.98 -19.31 -11.42
C THR A 179 -1.65 -18.88 -10.12
N GLY A 180 -2.82 -18.24 -10.26
CA GLY A 180 -3.57 -17.71 -9.12
C GLY A 180 -4.80 -16.92 -9.54
N ILE A 181 -5.23 -16.00 -8.67
CA ILE A 181 -6.45 -15.19 -8.89
C ILE A 181 -6.17 -13.79 -9.43
N GLY A 182 -4.96 -13.24 -9.30
CA GLY A 182 -4.63 -11.89 -9.79
C GLY A 182 -5.01 -10.76 -8.86
N ALA A 183 -4.81 -10.92 -7.56
CA ALA A 183 -5.01 -9.88 -6.55
C ALA A 183 -3.77 -9.69 -5.69
N ALA A 184 -3.41 -8.43 -5.39
CA ALA A 184 -2.41 -8.09 -4.39
C ALA A 184 -3.09 -7.91 -3.02
N LEU A 185 -2.49 -8.46 -1.96
CA LEU A 185 -3.09 -8.58 -0.64
C LEU A 185 -2.21 -7.91 0.43
N HIS A 186 -2.84 -7.41 1.49
CA HIS A 186 -2.15 -6.85 2.64
C HIS A 186 -2.87 -7.20 3.94
N ALA A 187 -2.10 -7.48 5.00
CA ALA A 187 -2.65 -7.68 6.33
C ALA A 187 -2.82 -6.34 7.05
N LEU A 188 -4.00 -6.08 7.57
CA LEU A 188 -4.32 -4.88 8.34
C LEU A 188 -5.23 -5.23 9.51
N ALA A 189 -4.78 -4.96 10.72
CA ALA A 189 -5.55 -5.13 11.96
C ALA A 189 -6.21 -6.53 12.08
N GLY A 190 -5.47 -7.60 11.76
CA GLY A 190 -5.98 -8.99 11.79
C GLY A 190 -6.87 -9.38 10.61
N ASN A 191 -7.12 -8.46 9.67
CA ASN A 191 -7.84 -8.71 8.43
C ASN A 191 -6.86 -8.74 7.25
N ILE A 192 -7.24 -9.38 6.16
CA ILE A 192 -6.51 -9.30 4.89
C ILE A 192 -7.35 -8.57 3.87
N ILE A 193 -6.77 -7.51 3.33
CA ILE A 193 -7.41 -6.63 2.35
C ILE A 193 -6.79 -6.78 0.97
N VAL A 194 -7.62 -6.61 -0.05
CA VAL A 194 -7.18 -6.51 -1.44
C VAL A 194 -6.64 -5.10 -1.67
N MET A 195 -5.37 -4.97 -2.02
CA MET A 195 -4.74 -3.69 -2.35
C MET A 195 -4.97 -3.29 -3.79
N SER A 196 -4.84 -4.25 -4.71
CA SER A 196 -5.07 -4.04 -6.14
C SER A 196 -5.46 -5.35 -6.81
N VAL A 197 -6.07 -5.24 -8.00
CA VAL A 197 -6.47 -6.38 -8.82
C VAL A 197 -5.85 -6.23 -10.21
N VAL A 198 -5.24 -7.29 -10.69
CA VAL A 198 -4.63 -7.34 -12.03
C VAL A 198 -5.74 -7.29 -13.08
N PRO A 199 -5.70 -6.35 -14.05
CA PRO A 199 -6.66 -6.32 -15.14
C PRO A 199 -6.74 -7.65 -15.89
N GLN A 200 -7.96 -8.05 -16.29
CA GLN A 200 -8.22 -9.30 -17.02
C GLN A 200 -7.87 -10.58 -16.24
N SER A 201 -7.63 -10.49 -14.95
CA SER A 201 -7.40 -11.64 -14.07
C SER A 201 -8.71 -12.31 -13.62
N PRO A 202 -8.65 -13.54 -13.05
CA PRO A 202 -9.80 -14.16 -12.41
C PRO A 202 -10.48 -13.29 -11.35
N ALA A 203 -9.70 -12.56 -10.53
CA ALA A 203 -10.23 -11.64 -9.52
C ALA A 203 -10.99 -10.48 -10.16
N ALA A 204 -10.45 -9.87 -11.23
CA ALA A 204 -11.14 -8.82 -11.98
C ALA A 204 -12.46 -9.33 -12.59
N ALA A 205 -12.44 -10.51 -13.21
CA ALA A 205 -13.62 -11.13 -13.82
C ALA A 205 -14.70 -11.48 -12.76
N ALA A 206 -14.30 -11.82 -11.54
CA ALA A 206 -15.18 -12.10 -10.41
C ALA A 206 -15.68 -10.83 -9.68
N GLY A 207 -15.28 -9.64 -10.14
CA GLY A 207 -15.69 -8.37 -9.55
C GLY A 207 -15.03 -8.07 -8.20
N ILE A 208 -13.86 -8.67 -7.89
CA ILE A 208 -13.06 -8.30 -6.73
C ILE A 208 -12.43 -6.94 -6.98
N GLU A 209 -12.40 -6.10 -5.94
CA GLU A 209 -11.88 -4.74 -6.02
C GLU A 209 -10.89 -4.47 -4.87
N ALA A 210 -10.08 -3.42 -5.02
CA ALA A 210 -9.24 -2.99 -3.90
C ALA A 210 -10.10 -2.48 -2.74
N SER A 211 -9.55 -2.60 -1.53
CA SER A 211 -10.23 -2.40 -0.24
C SER A 211 -11.26 -3.48 0.12
N ASP A 212 -11.48 -4.49 -0.70
CA ASP A 212 -12.22 -5.68 -0.29
C ASP A 212 -11.48 -6.40 0.83
N VAL A 213 -12.22 -6.89 1.82
CA VAL A 213 -11.69 -7.71 2.93
C VAL A 213 -12.01 -9.18 2.64
N VAL A 214 -10.98 -10.02 2.62
CA VAL A 214 -11.15 -11.46 2.44
C VAL A 214 -11.50 -12.08 3.79
N LEU A 215 -12.70 -12.63 3.92
CA LEU A 215 -13.23 -13.24 5.15
C LEU A 215 -13.00 -14.75 5.21
N ALA A 216 -13.09 -15.44 4.08
CA ALA A 216 -12.86 -16.88 3.99
C ALA A 216 -12.40 -17.29 2.58
N VAL A 217 -11.62 -18.37 2.51
CA VAL A 217 -11.21 -19.07 1.28
C VAL A 217 -11.62 -20.54 1.43
N ASP A 218 -12.37 -21.08 0.46
CA ASP A 218 -12.89 -22.45 0.48
C ASP A 218 -13.54 -22.81 1.82
N ALA A 219 -14.39 -21.90 2.33
CA ALA A 219 -15.05 -21.96 3.63
C ALA A 219 -14.12 -21.90 4.87
N GLN A 220 -12.79 -21.80 4.69
CA GLN A 220 -11.86 -21.63 5.80
C GLN A 220 -11.73 -20.14 6.18
N PRO A 221 -11.92 -19.77 7.44
CA PRO A 221 -11.77 -18.38 7.89
C PRO A 221 -10.37 -17.83 7.64
N VAL A 222 -10.29 -16.58 7.21
CA VAL A 222 -9.04 -15.85 6.97
C VAL A 222 -8.59 -14.99 8.16
N PRO A 223 -9.46 -14.44 9.02
CA PRO A 223 -9.02 -13.64 10.16
C PRO A 223 -7.96 -14.36 11.00
N GLY A 224 -6.89 -13.64 11.35
CA GLY A 224 -5.73 -14.18 12.08
C GLY A 224 -4.68 -14.89 11.23
N LYS A 225 -4.93 -15.14 9.94
CA LYS A 225 -3.92 -15.69 9.02
C LYS A 225 -2.98 -14.60 8.53
N SER A 226 -1.74 -14.99 8.28
CA SER A 226 -0.77 -14.15 7.59
C SER A 226 -1.08 -14.08 6.08
N VAL A 227 -0.58 -13.04 5.42
CA VAL A 227 -0.72 -12.92 3.96
C VAL A 227 -0.12 -14.11 3.21
N PRO A 228 1.07 -14.65 3.57
CA PRO A 228 1.61 -15.85 2.95
C PRO A 228 0.70 -17.07 3.06
N GLU A 229 0.07 -17.29 4.21
CA GLU A 229 -0.89 -18.39 4.40
C GLU A 229 -2.09 -18.23 3.47
N LEU A 230 -2.62 -16.99 3.37
CA LEU A 230 -3.71 -16.73 2.45
C LEU A 230 -3.28 -16.94 0.99
N VAL A 231 -2.10 -16.48 0.61
CA VAL A 231 -1.56 -16.69 -0.75
C VAL A 231 -1.45 -18.17 -1.06
N ALA A 232 -0.99 -19.00 -0.11
CA ALA A 232 -0.93 -20.44 -0.28
C ALA A 232 -2.32 -21.07 -0.51
N MET A 233 -3.35 -20.58 0.17
CA MET A 233 -4.74 -21.03 -0.03
C MET A 233 -5.30 -20.60 -1.41
N LEU A 234 -4.91 -19.41 -1.90
CA LEU A 234 -5.38 -18.87 -3.17
C LEU A 234 -4.66 -19.46 -4.38
N ARG A 235 -3.49 -20.05 -4.20
CA ARG A 235 -2.73 -20.76 -5.22
C ARG A 235 -3.33 -22.13 -5.52
N GLY A 236 -2.91 -22.69 -6.63
CA GLY A 236 -3.29 -24.03 -7.10
C GLY A 236 -3.17 -24.10 -8.62
N ASP A 237 -3.42 -25.28 -9.19
CA ASP A 237 -3.29 -25.51 -10.62
C ASP A 237 -4.26 -24.65 -11.44
N ALA A 238 -3.81 -24.23 -12.62
CA ALA A 238 -4.66 -23.49 -13.55
C ALA A 238 -5.92 -24.30 -13.90
N GLY A 239 -7.07 -23.61 -13.91
CA GLY A 239 -8.36 -24.24 -14.17
C GLY A 239 -9.08 -24.80 -12.93
N THR A 240 -8.41 -24.86 -11.76
CA THR A 240 -9.08 -25.26 -10.50
C THR A 240 -9.90 -24.09 -9.94
N GLU A 241 -10.95 -24.40 -9.21
CA GLU A 241 -11.81 -23.39 -8.59
C GLU A 241 -11.35 -23.06 -7.16
N VAL A 242 -11.60 -21.84 -6.74
CA VAL A 242 -11.47 -21.36 -5.37
C VAL A 242 -12.67 -20.47 -5.05
N SER A 243 -13.27 -20.65 -3.88
CA SER A 243 -14.38 -19.81 -3.41
C SER A 243 -13.87 -18.78 -2.41
N LEU A 244 -14.32 -17.54 -2.55
CA LEU A 244 -14.01 -16.44 -1.64
C LEU A 244 -15.27 -15.91 -1.01
N ARG A 245 -15.24 -15.69 0.29
CA ARG A 245 -16.18 -14.82 0.99
C ARG A 245 -15.52 -13.48 1.22
N VAL A 246 -16.13 -12.44 0.71
CA VAL A 246 -15.55 -11.09 0.65
C VAL A 246 -16.52 -10.09 1.26
N LYS A 247 -15.96 -9.12 1.98
CA LYS A 247 -16.70 -7.98 2.50
C LYS A 247 -16.24 -6.70 1.79
N ARG A 248 -17.19 -6.00 1.19
CA ARG A 248 -17.01 -4.66 0.61
C ARG A 248 -17.93 -3.69 1.36
N GLN A 249 -17.34 -2.74 2.07
CA GLN A 249 -18.10 -1.83 2.95
C GLN A 249 -19.02 -2.63 3.92
N ASN A 250 -20.33 -2.48 3.79
CA ASN A 250 -21.33 -3.18 4.63
C ASN A 250 -21.93 -4.44 3.96
N ARG A 251 -21.49 -4.79 2.75
CA ARG A 251 -21.99 -5.94 2.01
C ARG A 251 -21.01 -7.10 2.09
N VAL A 252 -21.52 -8.28 2.45
CA VAL A 252 -20.78 -9.55 2.36
C VAL A 252 -21.35 -10.34 1.19
N PHE A 253 -20.48 -10.91 0.37
CA PHE A 253 -20.86 -11.76 -0.75
C PHE A 253 -19.87 -12.89 -0.96
N ASP A 254 -20.36 -13.99 -1.53
CA ASP A 254 -19.53 -15.11 -1.94
C ASP A 254 -19.30 -15.04 -3.45
N THR A 255 -18.08 -15.34 -3.89
CA THR A 255 -17.73 -15.43 -5.30
C THR A 255 -16.85 -16.64 -5.56
N ARG A 256 -16.95 -17.22 -6.76
CA ARG A 256 -16.11 -18.32 -7.21
C ARG A 256 -15.20 -17.83 -8.31
N LEU A 257 -13.93 -18.21 -8.22
CA LEU A 257 -12.90 -17.85 -9.19
C LEU A 257 -12.28 -19.14 -9.72
N ARG A 258 -11.98 -19.15 -11.00
CA ARG A 258 -11.19 -20.22 -11.60
C ARG A 258 -9.74 -19.74 -11.70
N ARG A 259 -8.81 -20.40 -11.00
CA ARG A 259 -7.39 -20.07 -11.05
C ARG A 259 -6.90 -20.11 -12.50
N ALA A 260 -6.11 -19.13 -12.89
CA ALA A 260 -5.55 -19.05 -14.23
C ALA A 260 -4.08 -18.64 -14.18
N THR A 261 -3.36 -18.89 -15.26
CA THR A 261 -2.06 -18.25 -15.48
C THR A 261 -2.30 -16.76 -15.71
N VAL A 262 -1.99 -15.95 -14.70
CA VAL A 262 -2.08 -14.49 -14.77
C VAL A 262 -0.80 -13.98 -15.44
N LYS A 263 -0.94 -13.49 -16.67
CA LYS A 263 0.16 -12.84 -17.38
C LYS A 263 0.23 -11.38 -16.92
N LEU A 264 1.31 -11.03 -16.28
CA LEU A 264 1.57 -9.66 -15.86
C LEU A 264 2.18 -8.90 -17.05
N LYS A 265 1.37 -8.21 -17.84
CA LYS A 265 1.88 -7.15 -18.68
C LYS A 265 2.06 -5.93 -17.80
N ASN A 266 3.32 -5.63 -17.48
CA ASN A 266 3.62 -4.46 -16.65
C ASN A 266 3.39 -3.14 -17.38
N VAL A 267 3.36 -3.16 -18.72
CA VAL A 267 3.19 -1.97 -19.55
C VAL A 267 2.20 -2.25 -20.66
N LEU A 268 1.24 -1.36 -20.84
CA LEU A 268 0.23 -1.39 -21.89
C LEU A 268 0.29 -0.07 -22.64
N SER A 269 0.16 -0.12 -23.96
CA SER A 269 0.08 1.07 -24.80
C SER A 269 -1.07 0.98 -25.80
N SER A 270 -1.57 2.13 -26.23
CA SER A 270 -2.50 2.25 -27.34
C SER A 270 -2.47 3.66 -27.93
N VAL A 271 -2.86 3.79 -29.19
CA VAL A 271 -3.06 5.09 -29.83
C VAL A 271 -4.55 5.37 -29.93
N ARG A 272 -4.94 6.61 -29.57
CA ARG A 272 -6.30 7.13 -29.75
C ARG A 272 -6.27 8.24 -30.79
N GLN A 273 -7.05 8.09 -31.84
CA GLN A 273 -7.31 9.15 -32.81
C GLN A 273 -8.46 10.05 -32.33
N ASP A 274 -8.27 11.35 -32.38
CA ASP A 274 -9.29 12.34 -32.03
C ASP A 274 -9.22 13.52 -33.02
N LYS A 275 -10.12 13.52 -34.01
CA LYS A 275 -10.11 14.45 -35.13
C LYS A 275 -8.75 14.42 -35.87
N ASP A 276 -8.01 15.53 -35.79
CA ASP A 276 -6.72 15.71 -36.46
C ASP A 276 -5.53 15.38 -35.55
N ARG A 277 -5.78 14.87 -34.34
CA ARG A 277 -4.76 14.58 -33.33
C ARG A 277 -4.69 13.10 -33.00
N SER A 278 -3.50 12.66 -32.64
CA SER A 278 -3.18 11.30 -32.26
C SER A 278 -2.60 11.28 -30.83
N TRP A 279 -3.30 10.69 -29.88
CA TRP A 279 -2.88 10.62 -28.49
C TRP A 279 -2.36 9.23 -28.14
N GLY A 280 -1.15 9.18 -27.56
CA GLY A 280 -0.60 7.98 -26.97
C GLY A 280 -1.16 7.74 -25.57
N TYR A 281 -1.53 6.50 -25.27
CA TYR A 281 -1.82 6.02 -23.93
C TYR A 281 -0.74 5.04 -23.53
N LEU A 282 -0.13 5.26 -22.37
CA LEU A 282 0.91 4.41 -21.81
C LEU A 282 0.57 4.12 -20.35
N ASN A 283 0.21 2.88 -20.03
CA ASN A 283 -0.10 2.48 -18.66
C ASN A 283 1.02 1.60 -18.10
N ILE A 284 1.57 1.98 -16.97
CA ILE A 284 2.55 1.20 -16.20
C ILE A 284 1.84 0.66 -14.96
N VAL A 285 1.54 -0.64 -14.97
CA VAL A 285 0.76 -1.31 -13.92
C VAL A 285 1.56 -1.46 -12.62
N GLY A 286 2.89 -1.60 -12.70
CA GLY A 286 3.77 -1.73 -11.55
C GLY A 286 5.24 -1.75 -11.93
N PHE A 287 6.10 -1.46 -10.97
CA PHE A 287 7.56 -1.56 -11.09
C PHE A 287 8.12 -2.86 -10.51
N ASN A 288 7.33 -3.93 -10.53
CA ASN A 288 7.67 -5.20 -9.88
C ASN A 288 8.55 -6.12 -10.74
N SER A 289 8.83 -5.78 -11.99
CA SER A 289 9.65 -6.56 -12.90
C SER A 289 10.91 -5.80 -13.28
N GLU A 290 12.05 -6.48 -13.34
CA GLU A 290 13.30 -5.97 -13.87
C GLU A 290 13.22 -5.57 -15.35
N SER A 291 12.20 -6.06 -16.06
CA SER A 291 11.93 -5.69 -17.46
C SER A 291 11.03 -4.46 -17.62
N THR A 292 10.45 -3.90 -16.54
CA THR A 292 9.44 -2.82 -16.65
C THR A 292 9.95 -1.63 -17.47
N CYS A 293 11.19 -1.20 -17.25
CA CYS A 293 11.78 -0.11 -18.02
C CYS A 293 11.98 -0.47 -19.49
N MET A 294 12.44 -1.69 -19.78
CA MET A 294 12.63 -2.15 -21.16
C MET A 294 11.29 -2.25 -21.90
N ASP A 295 10.27 -2.75 -21.23
CA ASP A 295 8.92 -2.81 -21.77
C ASP A 295 8.35 -1.41 -22.01
N THR A 296 8.52 -0.49 -21.04
CA THR A 296 8.13 0.92 -21.20
C THR A 296 8.85 1.57 -22.38
N ARG A 297 10.16 1.34 -22.52
CA ARG A 297 10.95 1.85 -23.65
C ARG A 297 10.44 1.33 -24.99
N ARG A 298 10.09 0.06 -25.09
CA ARG A 298 9.54 -0.56 -26.30
C ARG A 298 8.20 0.07 -26.68
N GLU A 299 7.26 0.14 -25.73
CA GLU A 299 5.93 0.69 -25.95
C GLU A 299 5.98 2.19 -26.26
N LEU A 300 6.85 2.94 -25.55
CA LEU A 300 7.05 4.37 -25.80
C LEU A 300 7.61 4.63 -27.22
N ARG A 301 8.58 3.83 -27.67
CA ARG A 301 9.09 3.92 -29.03
C ARG A 301 8.01 3.70 -30.08
N ALA A 302 7.17 2.69 -29.88
CA ALA A 302 6.05 2.42 -30.77
C ALA A 302 5.07 3.61 -30.85
N LEU A 303 4.79 4.30 -29.72
CA LEU A 303 3.97 5.51 -29.72
C LEU A 303 4.66 6.67 -30.46
N VAL A 304 5.97 6.87 -30.25
CA VAL A 304 6.75 7.92 -30.93
C VAL A 304 6.80 7.64 -32.45
N GLU A 305 7.03 6.40 -32.86
CA GLU A 305 7.04 5.98 -34.26
C GLU A 305 5.65 6.12 -34.93
N ALA A 306 4.57 5.96 -34.13
CA ALA A 306 3.21 6.22 -34.60
C ALA A 306 2.89 7.72 -34.72
N GLY A 307 3.81 8.62 -34.36
CA GLY A 307 3.66 10.07 -34.51
C GLY A 307 2.60 10.67 -33.61
N VAL A 308 2.51 10.22 -32.34
CA VAL A 308 1.53 10.80 -31.40
C VAL A 308 1.88 12.24 -31.01
N ASP A 309 0.85 13.10 -30.94
CA ASP A 309 0.98 14.52 -30.60
C ASP A 309 1.16 14.77 -29.08
N GLY A 310 0.85 13.77 -28.26
CA GLY A 310 1.03 13.82 -26.81
C GLY A 310 0.78 12.45 -26.17
N ILE A 311 1.20 12.30 -24.91
CA ILE A 311 1.14 11.02 -24.19
C ILE A 311 0.40 11.18 -22.87
N LEU A 312 -0.58 10.32 -22.62
CA LEU A 312 -1.23 10.11 -21.34
C LEU A 312 -0.57 8.92 -20.65
N LEU A 313 0.28 9.19 -19.65
CA LEU A 313 0.90 8.19 -18.80
C LEU A 313 -0.04 7.85 -17.64
N ASP A 314 -0.45 6.61 -17.52
CA ASP A 314 -1.35 6.18 -16.44
C ASP A 314 -0.58 5.37 -15.39
N LEU A 315 -0.47 5.95 -14.19
CA LEU A 315 0.12 5.36 -12.99
C LEU A 315 -0.93 5.04 -11.93
N ARG A 316 -2.22 5.14 -12.27
CA ARG A 316 -3.28 4.76 -11.33
C ARG A 316 -3.15 3.29 -10.96
N ASP A 317 -3.42 2.98 -9.71
CA ASP A 317 -3.32 1.63 -9.12
C ASP A 317 -1.91 1.03 -9.15
N ASN A 318 -0.89 1.78 -9.57
CA ASN A 318 0.51 1.38 -9.52
C ASN A 318 1.09 1.62 -8.12
N ALA A 319 1.14 0.58 -7.31
CA ALA A 319 1.64 0.65 -5.94
C ALA A 319 3.17 0.87 -5.82
N GLY A 320 3.91 1.00 -6.93
CA GLY A 320 5.36 1.12 -6.97
C GLY A 320 6.07 -0.19 -7.28
N GLY A 321 7.23 -0.40 -6.68
CA GLY A 321 8.10 -1.55 -6.89
C GLY A 321 9.57 -1.16 -6.86
N LEU A 322 10.37 -1.69 -7.78
CA LEU A 322 11.81 -1.47 -7.88
C LEU A 322 12.13 -0.01 -8.24
N ILE A 323 12.94 0.65 -7.42
CA ILE A 323 13.30 2.06 -7.58
C ILE A 323 14.12 2.27 -8.86
N ASP A 324 15.05 1.37 -9.15
CA ASP A 324 15.89 1.41 -10.36
C ASP A 324 15.05 1.38 -11.64
N GLN A 325 13.94 0.65 -11.64
CA GLN A 325 13.01 0.62 -12.77
C GLN A 325 12.26 1.96 -12.94
N ALA A 326 11.82 2.58 -11.84
CA ALA A 326 11.19 3.90 -11.90
C ALA A 326 12.18 4.99 -12.35
N VAL A 327 13.44 4.94 -11.87
CA VAL A 327 14.51 5.85 -12.31
C VAL A 327 14.82 5.65 -13.80
N CYS A 328 14.90 4.40 -14.25
CA CYS A 328 15.09 4.09 -15.67
C CYS A 328 13.91 4.55 -16.53
N VAL A 329 12.68 4.48 -16.05
CA VAL A 329 11.52 5.04 -16.76
C VAL A 329 11.57 6.57 -16.77
N ALA A 330 11.96 7.21 -15.68
CA ALA A 330 12.16 8.66 -15.66
C ALA A 330 13.16 9.12 -16.72
N ASP A 331 14.24 8.36 -16.90
CA ASP A 331 15.30 8.59 -17.90
C ASP A 331 14.79 8.54 -19.36
N LEU A 332 13.62 7.97 -19.61
CA LEU A 332 13.00 7.97 -20.95
C LEU A 332 12.33 9.32 -21.30
N PHE A 333 12.07 10.17 -20.30
CA PHE A 333 11.30 11.40 -20.44
C PHE A 333 12.04 12.65 -19.96
N LEU A 334 13.07 12.50 -19.12
CA LEU A 334 13.88 13.59 -18.57
C LEU A 334 15.17 13.77 -19.34
N GLU A 335 15.72 15.00 -19.31
CA GLU A 335 17.00 15.29 -19.92
C GLU A 335 18.18 14.83 -19.05
N PRO A 336 19.36 14.56 -19.62
CA PRO A 336 20.53 14.14 -18.86
C PRO A 336 20.91 15.14 -17.76
N GLY A 337 21.22 14.61 -16.57
CA GLY A 337 21.62 15.41 -15.41
C GLY A 337 20.45 15.93 -14.57
N GLN A 338 19.20 15.72 -14.98
CA GLN A 338 18.05 16.03 -14.13
C GLN A 338 17.95 15.03 -12.98
N LEU A 339 17.82 15.53 -11.74
CA LEU A 339 17.63 14.71 -10.55
C LEU A 339 16.28 14.01 -10.62
N VAL A 340 16.25 12.68 -10.49
CA VAL A 340 15.02 11.90 -10.43
C VAL A 340 14.53 11.80 -8.99
N LEU A 341 15.41 11.38 -8.09
CA LEU A 341 15.13 11.35 -6.65
C LEU A 341 16.42 11.33 -5.84
N GLU A 342 16.32 11.71 -4.58
CA GLU A 342 17.39 11.59 -3.60
C GLU A 342 16.99 10.59 -2.52
N ILE A 343 17.86 9.61 -2.24
CA ILE A 343 17.66 8.63 -1.17
C ILE A 343 18.47 9.08 0.04
N ARG A 344 17.83 9.35 1.17
CA ARG A 344 18.48 9.74 2.43
C ARG A 344 18.33 8.62 3.46
N ASN A 345 19.47 8.18 4.01
CA ASN A 345 19.49 7.14 5.04
C ASN A 345 18.83 7.66 6.34
N THR A 346 18.00 6.83 7.00
CA THR A 346 17.30 7.19 8.24
C THR A 346 18.23 7.20 9.46
N GLN A 347 19.27 6.38 9.46
CA GLN A 347 20.23 6.25 10.59
C GLN A 347 21.45 7.18 10.45
N GLN A 348 21.81 7.52 9.23
CA GLN A 348 22.98 8.35 8.91
C GLN A 348 22.53 9.54 8.05
N SER A 349 21.96 10.55 8.68
CA SER A 349 21.35 11.71 8.02
C SER A 349 22.28 12.49 7.06
N ARG A 350 23.60 12.25 7.10
CA ARG A 350 24.59 12.86 6.21
C ARG A 350 24.84 12.06 4.92
N HIS A 351 24.33 10.83 4.81
CA HIS A 351 24.49 10.02 3.61
C HIS A 351 23.22 10.11 2.76
N SER A 352 23.38 10.79 1.63
CA SER A 352 22.36 10.84 0.58
C SER A 352 22.91 10.28 -0.72
N THR A 353 22.04 9.64 -1.48
CA THR A 353 22.35 9.09 -2.80
C THR A 353 21.39 9.73 -3.82
N PRO A 354 21.85 10.75 -4.55
CA PRO A 354 21.06 11.32 -5.64
C PRO A 354 21.10 10.41 -6.87
N LEU A 355 19.95 10.23 -7.50
CA LEU A 355 19.77 9.44 -8.72
C LEU A 355 19.32 10.38 -9.84
N TYR A 356 20.11 10.42 -10.92
CA TYR A 356 19.93 11.34 -12.04
C TYR A 356 19.53 10.60 -13.31
N SER A 357 18.81 11.27 -14.18
CA SER A 357 18.67 10.89 -15.59
C SER A 357 20.03 10.94 -16.28
N ARG A 358 20.31 9.94 -17.12
CA ARG A 358 21.61 9.74 -17.77
C ARG A 358 21.57 9.87 -19.27
N HIS A 359 20.44 9.61 -19.89
CA HIS A 359 20.28 9.56 -21.33
C HIS A 359 19.34 10.68 -21.81
N ARG A 360 19.43 10.99 -23.08
CA ARG A 360 18.50 11.91 -23.72
C ARG A 360 17.09 11.29 -23.73
N ALA A 361 16.10 12.09 -23.41
CA ALA A 361 14.70 11.68 -23.46
C ALA A 361 14.32 11.11 -24.84
N LEU A 362 13.51 10.09 -24.86
CA LEU A 362 13.01 9.50 -26.11
C LEU A 362 11.99 10.39 -26.80
N THR A 363 11.34 11.27 -26.07
CA THR A 363 10.31 12.17 -26.60
C THR A 363 10.18 13.42 -25.75
N GLN A 364 9.81 14.53 -26.39
CA GLN A 364 9.48 15.80 -25.78
C GLN A 364 8.02 16.21 -26.00
N VAL A 365 7.21 15.32 -26.61
CA VAL A 365 5.78 15.63 -26.77
C VAL A 365 5.11 15.93 -25.42
N PRO A 366 4.02 16.70 -25.39
CA PRO A 366 3.25 16.95 -24.19
C PRO A 366 2.94 15.68 -23.41
N LEU A 367 3.13 15.72 -22.09
CA LEU A 367 2.92 14.58 -21.20
C LEU A 367 1.95 14.97 -20.09
N VAL A 368 0.93 14.15 -19.91
CA VAL A 368 0.02 14.21 -18.77
C VAL A 368 0.13 12.89 -18.00
N THR A 369 0.22 12.95 -16.67
CA THR A 369 0.32 11.75 -15.83
C THR A 369 -0.90 11.63 -14.94
N LEU A 370 -1.61 10.50 -15.09
CA LEU A 370 -2.74 10.11 -14.23
C LEU A 370 -2.25 9.41 -12.96
N VAL A 371 -2.74 9.86 -11.81
CA VAL A 371 -2.46 9.26 -10.51
C VAL A 371 -3.75 9.11 -9.70
N ASN A 372 -3.75 8.19 -8.74
CA ASN A 372 -4.83 8.05 -7.76
C ASN A 372 -4.28 7.67 -6.38
N ALA A 373 -5.17 7.52 -5.41
CA ALA A 373 -4.79 7.17 -4.03
C ALA A 373 -4.09 5.81 -3.88
N ALA A 374 -4.12 4.93 -4.88
CA ALA A 374 -3.36 3.67 -4.92
C ALA A 374 -2.00 3.80 -5.62
N THR A 375 -1.71 4.93 -6.28
CA THR A 375 -0.37 5.25 -6.80
C THR A 375 0.58 5.44 -5.63
N GLY A 376 1.66 4.64 -5.54
CA GLY A 376 2.50 4.70 -4.33
C GLY A 376 3.99 4.41 -4.55
N SER A 377 4.84 4.79 -3.58
CA SER A 377 6.27 4.43 -3.50
C SER A 377 7.06 4.86 -4.76
N ALA A 378 7.69 3.94 -5.50
CA ALA A 378 8.44 4.24 -6.72
C ALA A 378 7.63 5.01 -7.78
N SER A 379 6.30 4.79 -7.85
CA SER A 379 5.41 5.57 -8.72
C SER A 379 5.25 7.01 -8.26
N GLU A 380 5.27 7.24 -6.93
CA GLU A 380 5.25 8.58 -6.37
C GLU A 380 6.57 9.32 -6.62
N ALA A 381 7.70 8.60 -6.58
CA ALA A 381 9.00 9.16 -6.94
C ALA A 381 9.02 9.60 -8.41
N LEU A 382 8.49 8.78 -9.33
CA LEU A 382 8.38 9.12 -10.75
C LEU A 382 7.46 10.32 -10.98
N ALA A 383 6.24 10.28 -10.43
CA ALA A 383 5.27 11.37 -10.56
C ALA A 383 5.82 12.69 -9.96
N GLY A 384 6.48 12.62 -8.79
CA GLY A 384 7.09 13.76 -8.13
C GLY A 384 8.26 14.34 -8.93
N ALA A 385 9.09 13.50 -9.56
CA ALA A 385 10.15 13.96 -10.45
C ALA A 385 9.59 14.70 -11.68
N PHE A 386 8.58 14.13 -12.33
CA PHE A 386 7.94 14.77 -13.48
C PHE A 386 7.26 16.08 -13.11
N GLN A 387 6.63 16.15 -11.94
CA GLN A 387 6.01 17.35 -11.43
C GLN A 387 7.04 18.45 -11.12
N ASP A 388 8.13 18.11 -10.43
CA ASP A 388 9.14 19.10 -10.01
C ASP A 388 9.96 19.64 -11.19
N HIS A 389 10.11 18.86 -12.27
CA HIS A 389 10.74 19.31 -13.51
C HIS A 389 9.75 19.93 -14.51
N GLU A 390 8.48 20.05 -14.16
CA GLU A 390 7.42 20.48 -15.08
C GLU A 390 7.39 19.68 -16.40
N ARG A 391 7.85 18.40 -16.35
CA ARG A 391 7.85 17.53 -17.52
C ARG A 391 6.46 17.02 -17.85
N SER A 392 5.64 16.86 -16.83
CA SER A 392 4.26 16.38 -16.95
C SER A 392 3.34 17.14 -16.01
N LEU A 393 2.14 17.46 -16.48
CA LEU A 393 1.04 17.85 -15.60
C LEU A 393 0.51 16.60 -14.92
N ILE A 394 0.49 16.61 -13.59
CA ILE A 394 -0.02 15.49 -12.79
C ILE A 394 -1.50 15.74 -12.52
N ILE A 395 -2.37 14.79 -12.92
CA ILE A 395 -3.81 14.91 -12.73
C ILE A 395 -4.40 13.70 -12.02
N GLY A 396 -5.50 13.88 -11.33
CA GLY A 396 -6.21 12.81 -10.62
C GLY A 396 -6.37 13.07 -9.13
N GLU A 397 -6.09 12.07 -8.30
CA GLU A 397 -6.21 12.17 -6.85
C GLU A 397 -4.83 12.19 -6.18
N ARG A 398 -4.74 12.74 -4.97
CA ARG A 398 -3.54 12.66 -4.13
C ARG A 398 -3.10 11.21 -3.98
N THR A 399 -1.82 10.92 -4.16
CA THR A 399 -1.26 9.57 -4.14
C THR A 399 -1.18 8.96 -2.72
N PHE A 400 -0.75 7.72 -2.61
CA PHE A 400 -0.80 6.88 -1.41
C PHE A 400 -0.04 7.45 -0.21
N GLY A 401 1.16 7.98 -0.41
CA GLY A 401 1.95 8.59 0.67
C GLY A 401 3.06 7.72 1.24
N LYS A 402 3.65 6.79 0.47
CA LYS A 402 4.79 5.99 0.91
C LYS A 402 6.11 6.53 0.37
N GLY A 403 6.84 7.24 1.23
CA GLY A 403 8.17 7.77 0.94
C GLY A 403 9.34 6.99 1.55
N THR A 404 9.09 5.82 2.16
CA THR A 404 10.12 5.00 2.83
C THR A 404 10.63 3.86 1.96
N ILE A 405 11.89 3.47 2.19
CA ILE A 405 12.55 2.33 1.54
C ILE A 405 12.86 1.30 2.61
N GLN A 406 12.47 0.05 2.37
CA GLN A 406 12.76 -1.08 3.24
C GLN A 406 13.89 -1.93 2.65
N MET A 407 14.65 -2.56 3.55
CA MET A 407 15.66 -3.56 3.23
C MET A 407 15.38 -4.85 4.00
N LEU A 408 15.65 -5.96 3.35
CA LEU A 408 15.58 -7.29 3.95
C LEU A 408 16.99 -7.73 4.37
N ARG A 409 17.15 -8.15 5.63
CA ARG A 409 18.41 -8.67 6.16
C ARG A 409 18.18 -9.89 7.05
N PRO A 410 19.17 -10.79 7.23
CA PRO A 410 19.05 -11.86 8.21
C PRO A 410 18.74 -11.30 9.61
N TRP A 411 17.78 -11.93 10.29
CA TRP A 411 17.40 -11.62 11.67
C TRP A 411 18.19 -12.46 12.67
N ASN A 412 18.38 -13.75 12.36
CA ASN A 412 19.11 -14.71 13.19
C ASN A 412 20.34 -15.27 12.47
N ASP A 413 21.24 -15.90 13.23
CA ASP A 413 22.51 -16.44 12.72
C ASP A 413 22.30 -17.58 11.71
N SER A 414 21.22 -18.35 11.83
CA SER A 414 20.88 -19.41 10.87
C SER A 414 20.39 -18.87 9.53
N GLY A 415 20.01 -17.58 9.45
CA GLY A 415 19.39 -17.00 8.27
C GLY A 415 18.00 -17.56 7.95
N SER A 416 17.39 -18.34 8.87
CA SER A 416 16.04 -18.89 8.69
C SER A 416 14.93 -17.84 8.80
N ILE A 417 15.27 -16.69 9.38
CA ILE A 417 14.37 -15.55 9.57
C ILE A 417 15.03 -14.30 9.02
N MET A 418 14.27 -13.53 8.27
CA MET A 418 14.68 -12.25 7.72
C MET A 418 13.92 -11.11 8.40
N LEU A 419 14.59 -9.98 8.61
CA LEU A 419 14.01 -8.72 9.06
C LEU A 419 13.85 -7.78 7.87
N LEU A 420 12.63 -7.39 7.56
CA LEU A 420 12.32 -6.24 6.75
C LEU A 420 12.28 -5.01 7.64
N HIS A 421 13.00 -3.95 7.32
CA HIS A 421 13.00 -2.70 8.10
C HIS A 421 13.27 -1.48 7.22
N THR A 422 12.83 -0.31 7.66
CA THR A 422 13.06 0.95 6.95
C THR A 422 14.51 1.41 7.11
N VAL A 423 15.17 1.63 5.98
CA VAL A 423 16.57 2.09 5.92
C VAL A 423 16.73 3.49 5.39
N ALA A 424 15.80 3.97 4.59
CA ALA A 424 15.92 5.27 3.94
C ALA A 424 14.55 5.89 3.60
N ARG A 425 14.59 7.15 3.20
CA ARG A 425 13.47 7.92 2.63
C ARG A 425 13.81 8.44 1.26
N MET A 426 12.79 8.55 0.41
CA MET A 426 12.85 9.15 -0.92
C MET A 426 12.43 10.61 -0.85
N TYR A 427 13.18 11.45 -1.58
CA TYR A 427 12.89 12.87 -1.75
C TYR A 427 12.86 13.20 -3.24
N THR A 428 11.87 13.98 -3.65
CA THR A 428 11.75 14.49 -5.01
C THR A 428 12.83 15.54 -5.31
N PRO A 429 13.05 15.94 -6.56
CA PRO A 429 14.02 17.00 -6.91
C PRO A 429 13.84 18.29 -6.10
N ALA A 430 12.62 18.69 -5.78
CA ALA A 430 12.35 19.85 -4.93
C ALA A 430 12.54 19.59 -3.41
N GLY A 431 13.06 18.43 -3.01
CA GLY A 431 13.31 18.08 -1.62
C GLY A 431 12.06 17.71 -0.81
N ARG A 432 10.93 17.46 -1.46
CA ARG A 432 9.69 16.96 -0.84
C ARG A 432 9.77 15.45 -0.67
N THR A 433 9.09 14.91 0.32
CA THR A 433 8.86 13.45 0.44
C THR A 433 7.37 13.14 0.32
N ALA A 434 7.04 12.03 -0.31
CA ALA A 434 5.67 11.54 -0.37
C ALA A 434 5.20 10.96 0.99
N GLN A 435 6.11 10.73 1.94
CA GLN A 435 5.78 10.08 3.21
C GLN A 435 4.62 10.76 3.94
N LEU A 436 3.52 10.03 4.16
CA LEU A 436 2.23 10.45 4.73
C LEU A 436 1.48 11.56 3.96
N THR A 437 2.13 12.24 3.03
CA THR A 437 1.55 13.38 2.31
C THR A 437 1.08 13.03 0.91
N GLY A 438 1.69 12.01 0.29
CA GLY A 438 1.49 11.71 -1.13
C GLY A 438 2.03 12.81 -2.04
N ILE A 439 1.86 12.60 -3.34
CA ILE A 439 2.03 13.61 -4.37
C ILE A 439 0.64 14.21 -4.63
N GLU A 440 0.51 15.51 -4.36
CA GLU A 440 -0.72 16.26 -4.66
C GLU A 440 -0.76 16.55 -6.16
N PRO A 441 -1.83 16.18 -6.91
CA PRO A 441 -1.90 16.46 -8.34
C PRO A 441 -1.98 17.96 -8.62
N ASP A 442 -1.59 18.37 -9.82
CA ASP A 442 -1.72 19.75 -10.31
C ASP A 442 -3.17 20.10 -10.57
N LEU A 443 -3.92 19.15 -11.14
CA LEU A 443 -5.35 19.25 -11.38
C LEU A 443 -6.06 18.07 -10.73
N ARG A 444 -6.95 18.35 -9.78
CA ARG A 444 -7.74 17.29 -9.13
C ARG A 444 -8.86 16.81 -10.05
N VAL A 445 -8.86 15.50 -10.29
CA VAL A 445 -9.88 14.81 -11.08
C VAL A 445 -10.31 13.56 -10.33
N MET A 446 -11.57 13.57 -9.88
CA MET A 446 -12.15 12.43 -9.14
C MET A 446 -12.90 11.51 -10.10
N ALA A 447 -12.90 10.22 -9.80
CA ALA A 447 -13.80 9.27 -10.44
C ALA A 447 -15.27 9.69 -10.19
N GLN A 448 -16.14 9.45 -11.17
CA GLN A 448 -17.56 9.79 -11.09
C GLN A 448 -18.44 8.55 -11.10
N ASP A 449 -19.73 8.73 -10.75
CA ASP A 449 -20.73 7.65 -10.86
C ASP A 449 -20.80 7.15 -12.32
N GLY A 450 -20.60 5.84 -12.50
CA GLY A 450 -20.52 5.22 -13.82
C GLY A 450 -19.09 4.88 -14.29
N ASP A 451 -18.05 5.39 -13.63
CA ASP A 451 -16.67 4.94 -13.84
C ASP A 451 -16.48 3.51 -13.32
N PRO A 452 -15.47 2.78 -13.81
CA PRO A 452 -15.20 1.40 -13.35
C PRO A 452 -15.01 1.29 -11.83
N GLN A 453 -14.67 2.38 -11.15
CA GLN A 453 -14.41 2.43 -9.71
C GLN A 453 -14.98 3.70 -9.04
N PRO A 454 -16.30 3.97 -9.12
CA PRO A 454 -16.88 5.15 -8.53
C PRO A 454 -16.88 5.05 -7.00
N GLY A 455 -16.54 6.16 -6.32
CA GLY A 455 -16.65 6.28 -4.86
C GLY A 455 -15.76 5.32 -4.06
N ARG A 456 -14.72 4.76 -4.67
CA ARG A 456 -13.78 3.84 -4.01
C ARG A 456 -13.00 4.57 -2.92
N THR A 457 -13.21 4.18 -1.66
CA THR A 457 -12.35 4.58 -0.55
C THR A 457 -11.04 3.80 -0.62
N ILE A 458 -9.98 4.41 -1.10
CA ILE A 458 -8.65 3.82 -1.06
C ILE A 458 -7.96 4.23 0.23
N LEU A 459 -7.52 3.23 1.00
CA LEU A 459 -6.72 3.45 2.20
C LEU A 459 -5.34 3.96 1.82
N ARG A 460 -4.87 5.00 2.51
CA ARG A 460 -3.55 5.61 2.33
C ARG A 460 -2.57 5.11 3.36
N GLU A 461 -1.30 5.48 3.21
CA GLU A 461 -0.24 5.19 4.19
C GLU A 461 -0.66 5.57 5.61
N GLU A 462 -1.18 6.77 5.78
CA GLU A 462 -1.65 7.29 7.09
C GLU A 462 -2.83 6.51 7.67
N ASP A 463 -3.64 5.87 6.83
CA ASP A 463 -4.78 5.07 7.29
C ASP A 463 -4.36 3.64 7.66
N ILE A 464 -3.40 3.07 6.94
CA ILE A 464 -2.94 1.68 7.11
C ILE A 464 -1.91 1.58 8.23
N PHE A 465 -0.99 2.55 8.30
CA PHE A 465 0.16 2.54 9.20
C PHE A 465 0.09 3.72 10.19
N PRO A 466 -0.64 3.58 11.30
CA PRO A 466 -0.83 4.67 12.28
C PRO A 466 0.48 5.12 12.96
N THR A 467 1.53 4.29 12.92
CA THR A 467 2.87 4.56 13.45
C THR A 467 3.88 4.85 12.34
N ALA A 468 3.43 5.12 11.11
CA ALA A 468 4.33 5.45 10.02
C ALA A 468 5.22 6.65 10.37
N LEU A 469 6.49 6.55 9.95
CA LEU A 469 7.47 7.60 10.22
C LEU A 469 6.96 8.96 9.72
N PRO A 470 6.98 10.02 10.55
CA PRO A 470 6.49 11.32 10.14
C PRO A 470 7.26 11.88 8.94
N SER A 471 6.60 12.69 8.13
CA SER A 471 7.26 13.43 7.07
C SER A 471 8.29 14.39 7.74
N SER A 472 9.59 14.13 7.53
CA SER A 472 10.64 15.03 8.02
C SER A 472 10.96 16.07 6.96
N GLY A 473 10.83 17.33 7.29
CA GLY A 473 11.27 18.45 6.45
C GLY A 473 10.24 19.56 6.38
N THR A 474 10.71 20.78 6.23
CA THR A 474 9.92 21.94 5.79
C THR A 474 9.38 21.59 4.41
N ARG A 475 8.07 21.67 4.22
CA ARG A 475 7.47 21.58 2.88
C ARG A 475 7.97 22.79 2.08
N PRO A 476 8.90 22.64 1.12
CA PRO A 476 9.15 23.72 0.18
C PRO A 476 7.82 23.99 -0.52
N GLY A 477 7.43 25.24 -0.61
CA GLY A 477 6.24 25.61 -1.35
C GLY A 477 6.36 25.08 -2.79
N ARG A 478 5.39 24.30 -3.22
CA ARG A 478 5.30 23.83 -4.60
C ARG A 478 5.01 25.02 -5.50
N ARG A 479 5.71 25.15 -6.61
CA ARG A 479 5.31 26.06 -7.69
C ARG A 479 4.17 25.39 -8.47
N PRO A 480 3.09 26.13 -8.81
CA PRO A 480 2.08 25.65 -9.75
C PRO A 480 2.74 25.30 -11.09
N TYR A 481 2.14 24.35 -11.82
CA TYR A 481 2.56 24.06 -13.19
C TYR A 481 2.45 25.35 -14.05
N ARG A 482 3.48 25.64 -14.83
CA ARG A 482 3.68 26.92 -15.54
C ARG A 482 2.47 27.41 -16.33
N HIS A 483 1.71 26.50 -16.94
CA HIS A 483 0.59 26.82 -17.81
C HIS A 483 -0.77 26.43 -17.22
N LEU A 484 -0.86 26.19 -15.91
CA LEU A 484 -2.08 25.66 -15.29
C LEU A 484 -3.29 26.55 -15.54
N ASP A 485 -3.16 27.87 -15.33
CA ASP A 485 -4.26 28.84 -15.54
C ASP A 485 -4.76 28.82 -17.00
N GLY A 486 -3.84 28.72 -17.97
CA GLY A 486 -4.17 28.63 -19.38
C GLY A 486 -4.89 27.33 -19.74
N ILE A 487 -4.49 26.22 -19.12
CA ILE A 487 -5.13 24.91 -19.30
C ILE A 487 -6.55 24.94 -18.70
N GLU A 488 -6.71 25.48 -17.50
CA GLU A 488 -8.02 25.61 -16.85
C GLU A 488 -8.96 26.50 -17.70
N ALA A 489 -8.48 27.63 -18.20
CA ALA A 489 -9.22 28.50 -19.10
C ALA A 489 -9.62 27.79 -20.42
N CYS A 490 -8.72 26.98 -21.00
CA CYS A 490 -9.03 26.17 -22.18
C CYS A 490 -10.11 25.13 -21.87
N LEU A 491 -9.98 24.38 -20.77
CA LEU A 491 -10.98 23.40 -20.35
C LEU A 491 -12.36 24.02 -20.12
N GLU A 492 -12.42 25.25 -19.61
CA GLU A 492 -13.66 26.00 -19.41
C GLU A 492 -14.26 26.47 -20.75
N SER A 493 -13.45 27.09 -21.62
CA SER A 493 -13.90 27.62 -22.93
C SER A 493 -14.44 26.55 -23.87
N GLU A 494 -13.84 25.36 -23.84
CA GLU A 494 -14.27 24.21 -24.64
C GLU A 494 -15.45 23.44 -24.01
N GLY A 495 -15.94 23.89 -22.83
CA GLY A 495 -17.01 23.23 -22.07
C GLY A 495 -16.59 21.85 -21.55
N LEU A 496 -15.29 21.67 -21.35
CA LEU A 496 -14.66 20.42 -20.90
C LEU A 496 -14.47 20.40 -19.37
N ALA A 497 -14.77 21.49 -18.68
CA ALA A 497 -14.70 21.59 -17.21
C ALA A 497 -16.07 21.42 -16.54
N GLY A 498 -16.08 20.82 -15.35
CA GLY A 498 -17.20 20.83 -14.40
C GLY A 498 -18.43 20.01 -14.80
N SER A 499 -19.59 20.41 -14.27
CA SER A 499 -20.89 19.69 -14.40
C SER A 499 -21.39 19.52 -15.84
N ARG A 500 -21.03 20.42 -16.75
CA ARG A 500 -21.42 20.33 -18.18
C ARG A 500 -20.75 19.15 -18.88
N ARG A 501 -19.53 18.82 -18.49
CA ARG A 501 -18.82 17.66 -19.02
C ARG A 501 -19.40 16.38 -18.46
N SER A 502 -19.70 16.34 -17.17
CA SER A 502 -20.38 15.22 -16.51
C SER A 502 -21.65 14.84 -17.25
N GLN A 503 -22.47 15.84 -17.69
CA GLN A 503 -23.67 15.63 -18.49
C GLN A 503 -23.39 15.13 -19.92
N ARG A 504 -22.30 15.58 -20.57
CA ARG A 504 -21.91 15.08 -21.91
C ARG A 504 -21.37 13.66 -21.86
N LEU A 505 -20.62 13.29 -20.81
CA LEU A 505 -20.04 11.97 -20.64
C LEU A 505 -21.05 10.95 -20.12
N SER A 506 -22.05 11.36 -19.33
CA SER A 506 -23.16 10.50 -18.91
C SER A 506 -24.08 10.10 -20.07
N SER A 507 -24.10 10.87 -21.17
CA SER A 507 -24.83 10.53 -22.39
C SER A 507 -24.00 9.70 -23.40
N SER A 508 -22.68 9.59 -23.20
CA SER A 508 -21.78 8.73 -23.99
C SER A 508 -21.23 7.62 -23.09
N ALA A 509 -21.03 6.42 -23.64
CA ALA A 509 -20.52 5.26 -22.93
C ALA A 509 -19.04 5.40 -22.44
N VAL A 510 -18.65 6.59 -21.92
CA VAL A 510 -17.32 6.83 -21.38
C VAL A 510 -17.27 6.24 -19.97
N ARG A 511 -16.58 5.10 -19.86
CA ARG A 511 -16.43 4.33 -18.62
C ARG A 511 -15.24 4.74 -17.75
N ASP A 512 -14.47 5.79 -18.11
CA ASP A 512 -13.25 6.22 -17.40
C ASP A 512 -13.12 7.74 -17.51
N TYR A 513 -13.78 8.45 -16.59
CA TYR A 513 -13.82 9.91 -16.56
C TYR A 513 -12.43 10.54 -16.38
N PRO A 514 -11.56 10.13 -15.42
CA PRO A 514 -10.22 10.71 -15.29
C PRO A 514 -9.36 10.55 -16.55
N ARG A 515 -9.46 9.40 -17.22
CA ARG A 515 -8.75 9.18 -18.49
C ARG A 515 -9.26 10.09 -19.61
N ALA A 516 -10.56 10.32 -19.66
CA ALA A 516 -11.13 11.24 -20.64
C ALA A 516 -10.65 12.67 -20.40
N VAL A 517 -10.65 13.12 -19.14
CA VAL A 517 -10.08 14.44 -18.74
C VAL A 517 -8.60 14.53 -19.13
N GLY A 518 -7.83 13.45 -18.98
CA GLY A 518 -6.42 13.41 -19.38
C GLY A 518 -6.20 13.76 -20.85
N TYR A 519 -7.03 13.25 -21.74
CA TYR A 519 -6.95 13.59 -23.17
C TYR A 519 -7.33 15.05 -23.45
N ASP A 520 -8.31 15.61 -22.72
CA ASP A 520 -8.68 17.00 -22.92
C ASP A 520 -7.60 17.95 -22.38
N VAL A 521 -6.94 17.58 -21.30
CA VAL A 521 -5.76 18.30 -20.78
C VAL A 521 -4.63 18.26 -21.80
N LEU A 522 -4.38 17.12 -22.46
CA LEU A 522 -3.39 17.03 -23.56
C LEU A 522 -3.76 17.97 -24.71
N HIS A 523 -5.03 18.01 -25.09
CA HIS A 523 -5.50 18.95 -26.13
C HIS A 523 -5.25 20.41 -25.72
N CYS A 524 -5.56 20.78 -24.48
CA CYS A 524 -5.33 22.13 -23.98
C CYS A 524 -3.83 22.48 -23.84
N LEU A 525 -2.99 21.52 -23.44
CA LEU A 525 -1.53 21.69 -23.40
C LEU A 525 -0.93 22.01 -24.77
N ASP A 526 -1.37 21.28 -25.79
CA ASP A 526 -0.92 21.53 -27.17
C ASP A 526 -1.38 22.90 -27.67
N THR A 527 -2.63 23.30 -27.36
CA THR A 527 -3.18 24.59 -27.78
C THR A 527 -2.46 25.77 -27.11
N VAL A 528 -2.20 25.67 -25.81
CA VAL A 528 -1.50 26.71 -25.03
C VAL A 528 -0.01 26.77 -25.40
N GLY A 529 0.64 25.63 -25.65
CA GLY A 529 2.05 25.54 -26.04
C GLY A 529 2.34 26.06 -27.43
N ASN A 530 1.42 25.94 -28.38
CA ASN A 530 1.55 26.43 -29.76
C ASN A 530 1.14 27.91 -29.95
N GLY A 531 0.56 28.52 -28.90
CA GLY A 531 0.12 29.94 -28.92
C GLY A 531 1.17 30.94 -28.45
N GLN A 532 2.39 30.48 -28.11
CA GLN A 532 3.57 31.31 -27.77
C GLN A 532 4.66 31.12 -28.84
#